data_0eca90b92287a7acc196db49863136fa
#
_entry.id   0eca90b92287a7acc196db49863136fa
#
_cell.length_a   1.000
_cell.length_b   1.000
_cell.length_c   1.000
_cell.angle_alpha   90.00
_cell.angle_beta   90.00
_cell.angle_gamma   90.00
#
_symmetry.space_group_name_H-M   'P 1'
#
loop_
_entity.id
_entity.type
_entity.pdbx_description
1 polymer ?
#
loop_
_entity_poly.entity_id
_entity_poly.type
_entity_poly.pdbx_seq_one_letter_code
_entity_poly.pdbx_strand_id
1 'polypeptide(L)'
;KRLADVRTQTYGWWVFDDKIVGLNAFRAATEALPPLPDSLVPVLYDRPVEGLYAPNDSTVVIRLTRPYPYFKYILAMPYAYVIAHEVLRHYGEEFLNHPVGTGPFMLHEWRRGLRLTFVRNPKYRHGFYPVEGTAADSAAGLLADAGKPLPFVDRVELGIFNETQPMWLNFLRGNLDRSSIPKDNYAQAVNPERGLRREFEARGIRLHRMADLDVVYICLNMKDPVIGSNRKLRQALQLGYDVETVVSRFYNGRGVRAHGIIPPGLFGHEEDYASPLGVYDVPRARALLAEAGYPEGRGLPELVYLTVANTEARQRGEHFAQNMADLGIRVRVESATWPEYLERIRTSKFQMAGASWMADYPDPENFLQLLYGPNAPPGANNASYDNPEYNRLYEQVAVMEDGPERLRLIRRMRDIISEDRPWIIVAHRITELLSYDHVRNLKPSSAIDAPVKYYRLERKEK
;
A
#
# COMPACT_ATOMS: atom_id res chain seq x y z
N LYS A 1 1.24 23.13 -3.63
CA LYS A 1 2.17 23.88 -2.76
C LYS A 1 2.14 23.36 -1.32
N ARG A 2 0.94 23.05 -0.74
CA ARG A 2 0.82 22.57 0.64
C ARG A 2 1.65 21.30 0.89
N LEU A 3 1.65 20.33 -0.01
CA LEU A 3 2.47 19.11 0.10
C LEU A 3 3.98 19.39 0.05
N ALA A 4 4.38 20.47 -0.61
CA ALA A 4 5.78 20.89 -0.67
C ALA A 4 6.23 21.68 0.57
N ASP A 5 5.32 22.21 1.38
CA ASP A 5 5.65 22.94 2.61
C ASP A 5 6.05 21.94 3.71
N VAL A 6 7.33 21.93 4.10
CA VAL A 6 7.87 21.01 5.11
C VAL A 6 7.18 21.13 6.47
N ARG A 7 6.62 22.30 6.79
CA ARG A 7 5.95 22.58 8.05
C ARG A 7 4.61 21.85 8.19
N THR A 8 4.03 21.39 7.07
CA THR A 8 2.77 20.62 7.08
C THR A 8 2.96 19.15 7.40
N GLN A 9 4.20 18.67 7.52
CA GLN A 9 4.57 17.30 7.88
C GLN A 9 3.82 16.22 7.09
N THR A 10 3.59 16.46 5.80
CA THR A 10 2.85 15.52 4.94
C THR A 10 3.69 14.30 4.56
N TYR A 11 3.08 13.14 4.50
CA TYR A 11 3.70 11.91 3.98
C TYR A 11 3.69 11.82 2.45
N GLY A 12 2.97 12.70 1.75
CA GLY A 12 2.75 12.63 0.30
C GLY A 12 3.77 13.40 -0.55
N TRP A 13 4.82 13.97 0.04
CA TRP A 13 5.80 14.78 -0.72
C TRP A 13 6.50 13.98 -1.84
N TRP A 14 6.89 12.74 -1.56
CA TRP A 14 7.61 11.87 -2.50
C TRP A 14 6.93 11.74 -3.87
N VAL A 15 5.59 11.90 -3.93
CA VAL A 15 4.82 11.82 -5.19
C VAL A 15 5.19 12.93 -6.15
N PHE A 16 5.59 14.10 -5.64
CA PHE A 16 5.90 15.29 -6.43
C PHE A 16 7.37 15.71 -6.41
N ASP A 17 8.18 15.01 -5.61
CA ASP A 17 9.60 15.31 -5.46
C ASP A 17 10.31 15.22 -6.83
N ASP A 18 11.02 16.29 -7.18
CA ASP A 18 11.73 16.48 -8.46
C ASP A 18 10.87 16.32 -9.74
N LYS A 19 9.53 16.37 -9.62
CA LYS A 19 8.65 16.19 -10.80
C LYS A 19 8.11 17.48 -11.41
N ILE A 20 7.99 18.55 -10.63
CA ILE A 20 7.38 19.81 -11.07
C ILE A 20 8.41 20.95 -11.01
N VAL A 21 8.56 21.68 -12.11
CA VAL A 21 9.54 22.77 -12.24
C VAL A 21 9.34 23.81 -11.13
N GLY A 22 10.40 24.08 -10.38
CA GLY A 22 10.42 25.07 -9.30
C GLY A 22 9.77 24.66 -7.99
N LEU A 23 9.13 23.46 -7.91
CA LEU A 23 8.43 23.04 -6.69
C LEU A 23 9.41 22.65 -5.56
N ASN A 24 10.54 22.03 -5.89
CA ASN A 24 11.59 21.72 -4.91
C ASN A 24 12.26 22.99 -4.36
N ALA A 25 12.45 24.01 -5.19
CA ALA A 25 12.95 25.31 -4.72
C ALA A 25 11.93 26.00 -3.77
N PHE A 26 10.64 25.89 -4.07
CA PHE A 26 9.59 26.33 -3.15
C PHE A 26 9.65 25.58 -1.82
N ARG A 27 9.83 24.24 -1.83
CA ARG A 27 9.99 23.42 -0.63
C ARG A 27 11.17 23.88 0.23
N ALA A 28 12.34 24.00 -0.38
CA ALA A 28 13.55 24.47 0.31
C ALA A 28 13.36 25.87 0.96
N ALA A 29 12.62 26.76 0.31
CA ALA A 29 12.29 28.06 0.87
C ALA A 29 11.37 27.97 2.12
N THR A 30 10.64 26.85 2.31
CA THR A 30 9.81 26.65 3.50
C THR A 30 10.60 26.15 4.71
N GLU A 31 11.77 25.54 4.52
CA GLU A 31 12.62 25.01 5.60
C GLU A 31 13.17 26.12 6.52
N ALA A 32 13.41 27.31 5.97
CA ALA A 32 13.91 28.45 6.71
C ALA A 32 12.81 29.23 7.47
N LEU A 33 11.55 28.81 7.36
CA LEU A 33 10.43 29.50 7.98
C LEU A 33 10.12 28.94 9.38
N PRO A 34 9.62 29.79 10.31
CA PRO A 34 9.16 29.31 11.61
C PRO A 34 7.99 28.32 11.44
N PRO A 35 7.73 27.47 12.46
CA PRO A 35 6.54 26.61 12.49
C PRO A 35 5.28 27.39 12.13
N LEU A 36 4.30 26.70 11.53
CA LEU A 36 3.01 27.32 11.19
C LEU A 36 2.31 27.74 12.48
N PRO A 37 1.86 28.99 12.60
CA PRO A 37 0.93 29.37 13.66
C PRO A 37 -0.46 28.80 13.34
N ASP A 38 -1.22 28.46 14.39
CA ASP A 38 -2.48 27.73 14.36
C ASP A 38 -3.55 28.28 13.38
N SER A 39 -3.45 29.54 12.98
CA SER A 39 -4.48 30.24 12.19
C SER A 39 -4.02 30.76 10.82
N LEU A 40 -2.77 30.54 10.40
CA LEU A 40 -2.23 31.20 9.20
C LEU A 40 -1.97 30.20 8.07
N VAL A 41 -2.72 30.36 6.97
CA VAL A 41 -2.25 29.95 5.64
C VAL A 41 -1.08 30.88 5.29
N PRO A 42 0.11 30.35 5.05
CA PRO A 42 1.27 31.20 4.84
C PRO A 42 1.10 32.05 3.58
N VAL A 43 1.44 33.33 3.67
CA VAL A 43 1.63 34.26 2.53
C VAL A 43 2.53 33.66 1.45
N LEU A 44 3.37 32.68 1.84
CA LEU A 44 4.24 31.94 0.93
C LEU A 44 3.48 31.21 -0.20
N TYR A 45 2.23 30.79 0.02
CA TYR A 45 1.47 30.08 -1.03
C TYR A 45 1.09 30.99 -2.21
N ASP A 46 1.13 32.31 -2.04
CA ASP A 46 0.94 33.26 -3.12
C ASP A 46 2.21 33.42 -3.98
N ARG A 47 3.39 33.01 -3.47
CA ARG A 47 4.62 33.03 -4.27
C ARG A 47 4.47 32.14 -5.51
N PRO A 48 4.89 32.66 -6.68
CA PRO A 48 4.82 31.88 -7.92
C PRO A 48 5.74 30.64 -7.84
N VAL A 49 5.29 29.54 -8.41
CA VAL A 49 6.10 28.35 -8.73
C VAL A 49 6.08 28.23 -10.25
N GLU A 50 7.23 28.22 -10.89
CA GLU A 50 7.34 28.29 -12.35
C GLU A 50 6.51 27.20 -13.05
N GLY A 51 6.50 26.00 -12.49
CA GLY A 51 5.75 24.85 -13.03
C GLY A 51 4.30 24.74 -12.58
N LEU A 52 3.78 25.70 -11.77
CA LEU A 52 2.40 25.66 -11.25
C LEU A 52 1.73 27.01 -11.36
N TYR A 53 0.87 27.18 -12.35
CA TYR A 53 0.14 28.43 -12.53
C TYR A 53 -1.24 28.22 -13.17
N ALA A 54 -2.12 29.18 -12.97
CA ALA A 54 -3.44 29.24 -13.58
C ALA A 54 -3.47 30.48 -14.52
N PRO A 55 -3.46 30.29 -15.85
CA PRO A 55 -3.56 31.43 -16.79
C PRO A 55 -4.94 32.08 -16.79
N ASN A 56 -5.96 31.39 -16.31
CA ASN A 56 -7.35 31.84 -16.15
C ASN A 56 -8.09 30.95 -15.12
N ASP A 57 -9.35 31.29 -14.86
CA ASP A 57 -10.17 30.62 -13.82
C ASP A 57 -10.53 29.16 -14.12
N SER A 58 -10.28 28.67 -15.32
CA SER A 58 -10.67 27.30 -15.74
C SER A 58 -9.49 26.41 -16.12
N THR A 59 -8.26 26.94 -16.09
CA THR A 59 -7.09 26.20 -16.57
C THR A 59 -5.99 26.22 -15.52
N VAL A 60 -5.47 25.02 -15.20
CA VAL A 60 -4.25 24.84 -14.41
C VAL A 60 -3.17 24.25 -15.30
N VAL A 61 -2.00 24.86 -15.29
CA VAL A 61 -0.82 24.37 -16.03
C VAL A 61 0.18 23.78 -15.04
N ILE A 62 0.61 22.55 -15.33
CA ILE A 62 1.65 21.86 -14.59
C ILE A 62 2.80 21.57 -15.55
N ARG A 63 3.97 22.17 -15.33
CA ARG A 63 5.19 21.91 -16.11
C ARG A 63 6.06 20.91 -15.38
N LEU A 64 6.31 19.77 -16.02
CA LEU A 64 7.14 18.70 -15.47
C LEU A 64 8.62 18.96 -15.77
N THR A 65 9.50 18.51 -14.89
CA THR A 65 10.97 18.56 -15.05
C THR A 65 11.46 17.67 -16.20
N ARG A 66 10.75 16.57 -16.44
CA ARG A 66 10.96 15.59 -17.51
C ARG A 66 9.66 14.87 -17.84
N PRO A 67 9.57 14.09 -18.93
CA PRO A 67 8.38 13.28 -19.20
C PRO A 67 8.11 12.28 -18.07
N TYR A 68 6.85 12.17 -17.66
CA TYR A 68 6.35 11.14 -16.73
C TYR A 68 5.05 10.57 -17.30
N PRO A 69 5.05 9.46 -18.04
CA PRO A 69 3.88 8.90 -18.70
C PRO A 69 2.71 8.62 -17.76
N TYR A 70 3.01 8.28 -16.51
CA TYR A 70 2.02 7.97 -15.47
C TYR A 70 1.67 9.15 -14.56
N PHE A 71 2.12 10.36 -14.83
CA PHE A 71 1.83 11.54 -13.99
C PHE A 71 0.32 11.80 -13.82
N LYS A 72 -0.49 11.44 -14.83
CA LYS A 72 -1.96 11.48 -14.74
C LYS A 72 -2.52 10.64 -13.58
N TYR A 73 -1.90 9.51 -13.26
CA TYR A 73 -2.30 8.68 -12.12
C TYR A 73 -1.92 9.33 -10.80
N ILE A 74 -0.76 10.00 -10.74
CA ILE A 74 -0.35 10.79 -9.57
C ILE A 74 -1.39 11.88 -9.27
N LEU A 75 -1.93 12.55 -10.29
CA LEU A 75 -2.97 13.57 -10.11
C LEU A 75 -4.31 12.97 -9.64
N ALA A 76 -4.54 11.68 -9.83
CA ALA A 76 -5.71 10.99 -9.33
C ALA A 76 -5.58 10.52 -7.86
N MET A 77 -4.36 10.53 -7.30
CA MET A 77 -4.12 10.13 -5.91
C MET A 77 -4.68 11.16 -4.91
N PRO A 78 -5.03 10.73 -3.69
CA PRO A 78 -5.49 11.62 -2.62
C PRO A 78 -4.52 12.77 -2.29
N TYR A 79 -3.22 12.58 -2.51
CA TYR A 79 -2.21 13.63 -2.32
C TYR A 79 -2.37 14.83 -3.26
N ALA A 80 -3.02 14.66 -4.40
CA ALA A 80 -3.30 15.70 -5.38
C ALA A 80 -4.67 16.38 -5.16
N TYR A 81 -5.48 15.94 -4.19
CA TYR A 81 -6.79 16.53 -3.95
C TYR A 81 -6.70 18.00 -3.60
N VAL A 82 -7.59 18.77 -4.20
CA VAL A 82 -7.65 20.22 -4.00
C VAL A 82 -8.21 20.53 -2.62
N ILE A 83 -7.51 21.37 -1.88
CA ILE A 83 -7.90 21.84 -0.55
C ILE A 83 -8.14 23.33 -0.62
N ALA A 84 -9.32 23.76 -0.17
CA ALA A 84 -9.66 25.18 -0.09
C ALA A 84 -8.83 25.87 1.00
N HIS A 85 -8.16 26.98 0.66
CA HIS A 85 -7.33 27.70 1.62
C HIS A 85 -8.16 28.37 2.74
N GLU A 86 -9.43 28.67 2.49
CA GLU A 86 -10.38 29.19 3.49
C GLU A 86 -10.57 28.19 4.63
N VAL A 87 -10.62 26.89 4.31
CA VAL A 87 -10.75 25.81 5.30
C VAL A 87 -9.52 25.72 6.18
N LEU A 88 -8.33 25.85 5.57
CA LEU A 88 -7.07 25.89 6.33
C LEU A 88 -6.99 27.12 7.24
N ARG A 89 -7.45 28.30 6.78
CA ARG A 89 -7.50 29.52 7.61
C ARG A 89 -8.47 29.39 8.78
N HIS A 90 -9.59 28.69 8.58
CA HIS A 90 -10.63 28.55 9.60
C HIS A 90 -10.25 27.55 10.69
N TYR A 91 -9.69 26.40 10.31
CA TYR A 91 -9.44 25.30 11.24
C TYR A 91 -7.97 25.20 11.73
N GLY A 92 -7.03 25.86 11.04
CA GLY A 92 -5.61 25.74 11.42
C GLY A 92 -5.15 24.29 11.46
N GLU A 93 -4.51 23.88 12.56
CA GLU A 93 -4.05 22.49 12.78
C GLU A 93 -5.21 21.49 12.89
N GLU A 94 -6.38 21.94 13.38
CA GLU A 94 -7.57 21.12 13.46
C GLU A 94 -8.17 20.72 12.10
N PHE A 95 -7.65 21.27 11.00
CA PHE A 95 -8.05 20.91 9.63
C PHE A 95 -8.07 19.40 9.39
N LEU A 96 -7.14 18.64 9.98
CA LEU A 96 -7.08 17.18 9.86
C LEU A 96 -8.35 16.48 10.40
N ASN A 97 -9.08 17.15 11.28
CA ASN A 97 -10.32 16.67 11.90
C ASN A 97 -11.59 17.14 11.17
N HIS A 98 -11.42 18.10 10.25
CA HIS A 98 -12.52 18.78 9.54
C HIS A 98 -12.32 18.70 8.01
N PRO A 99 -12.40 17.50 7.41
CA PRO A 99 -12.26 17.35 5.98
C PRO A 99 -13.40 18.04 5.24
N VAL A 100 -13.07 19.01 4.39
CA VAL A 100 -14.01 19.71 3.50
C VAL A 100 -13.59 19.48 2.06
N GLY A 101 -14.51 19.06 1.22
CA GLY A 101 -14.23 18.75 -0.18
C GLY A 101 -15.48 18.72 -1.04
N THR A 102 -15.29 18.44 -2.32
CA THR A 102 -16.36 18.35 -3.33
C THR A 102 -16.86 16.92 -3.55
N GLY A 103 -16.47 15.97 -2.71
CA GLY A 103 -16.82 14.56 -2.81
C GLY A 103 -18.31 14.26 -2.55
N PRO A 104 -18.74 13.01 -2.81
CA PRO A 104 -20.13 12.59 -2.68
C PRO A 104 -20.63 12.51 -1.23
N PHE A 105 -19.73 12.50 -0.26
CA PHE A 105 -20.04 12.41 1.15
C PHE A 105 -19.31 13.47 1.96
N MET A 106 -19.92 13.86 3.09
CA MET A 106 -19.37 14.76 4.10
C MET A 106 -19.20 14.00 5.41
N LEU A 107 -18.12 14.27 6.14
CA LEU A 107 -17.95 13.74 7.50
C LEU A 107 -19.02 14.36 8.41
N HIS A 108 -19.83 13.51 9.02
CA HIS A 108 -20.87 13.89 9.98
C HIS A 108 -20.39 13.74 11.43
N GLU A 109 -19.76 12.60 11.72
CA GLU A 109 -19.26 12.30 13.07
C GLU A 109 -17.98 11.45 12.98
N TRP A 110 -17.02 11.75 13.84
CA TRP A 110 -15.85 10.92 14.06
C TRP A 110 -15.70 10.58 15.55
N ARG A 111 -16.04 9.35 15.91
CA ARG A 111 -15.75 8.77 17.22
C ARG A 111 -14.42 8.04 17.15
N ARG A 112 -13.40 8.66 17.73
CA ARG A 112 -12.02 8.15 17.67
C ARG A 112 -11.93 6.70 18.18
N GLY A 113 -11.25 5.83 17.43
CA GLY A 113 -11.09 4.41 17.75
C GLY A 113 -12.36 3.55 17.63
N LEU A 114 -13.50 4.11 17.22
CA LEU A 114 -14.78 3.41 17.15
C LEU A 114 -15.41 3.47 15.75
N ARG A 115 -15.70 4.67 15.24
CA ARG A 115 -16.53 4.83 14.03
C ARG A 115 -16.34 6.19 13.37
N LEU A 116 -16.39 6.20 12.03
CA LEU A 116 -16.65 7.40 11.22
C LEU A 116 -18.01 7.27 10.57
N THR A 117 -18.77 8.35 10.58
CA THR A 117 -20.08 8.44 9.92
C THR A 117 -20.01 9.52 8.86
N PHE A 118 -20.37 9.16 7.65
CA PHE A 118 -20.48 10.09 6.52
C PHE A 118 -21.94 10.18 6.07
N VAL A 119 -22.34 11.36 5.61
CA VAL A 119 -23.67 11.61 5.03
C VAL A 119 -23.53 12.13 3.61
N ARG A 120 -24.54 11.90 2.78
CA ARG A 120 -24.59 12.40 1.40
C ARG A 120 -24.33 13.92 1.37
N ASN A 121 -23.46 14.34 0.46
CA ASN A 121 -23.23 15.75 0.19
C ASN A 121 -24.33 16.28 -0.76
N PRO A 122 -25.20 17.17 -0.30
CA PRO A 122 -26.30 17.70 -1.14
C PRO A 122 -25.79 18.61 -2.28
N LYS A 123 -24.54 19.07 -2.19
CA LYS A 123 -23.88 19.88 -3.22
C LYS A 123 -23.04 19.07 -4.20
N TYR A 124 -22.98 17.72 -4.02
CA TYR A 124 -22.23 16.88 -4.95
C TYR A 124 -22.87 16.93 -6.34
N ARG A 125 -22.03 17.15 -7.35
CA ARG A 125 -22.45 17.27 -8.75
C ARG A 125 -21.51 16.42 -9.61
N HIS A 126 -21.99 16.04 -10.79
CA HIS A 126 -21.17 15.46 -11.88
C HIS A 126 -20.62 14.06 -11.63
N GLY A 127 -21.17 13.31 -10.70
CA GLY A 127 -20.85 11.90 -10.55
C GLY A 127 -21.95 11.01 -11.11
N PHE A 128 -21.63 10.20 -12.11
CA PHE A 128 -22.56 9.20 -12.63
C PHE A 128 -21.93 7.82 -12.52
N TYR A 129 -22.76 6.80 -12.43
CA TYR A 129 -22.29 5.42 -12.48
C TYR A 129 -21.71 5.13 -13.87
N PRO A 130 -20.57 4.40 -13.98
CA PRO A 130 -19.92 4.11 -15.24
C PRO A 130 -20.86 3.45 -16.27
N VAL A 131 -20.75 3.86 -17.52
CA VAL A 131 -21.53 3.30 -18.65
C VAL A 131 -20.75 2.23 -19.40
N GLU A 132 -19.45 2.13 -19.16
CA GLU A 132 -18.55 1.17 -19.79
C GLU A 132 -18.10 0.11 -18.79
N GLY A 133 -17.88 -1.10 -19.27
CA GLY A 133 -17.37 -2.24 -18.52
C GLY A 133 -17.03 -3.39 -19.46
N THR A 134 -16.48 -4.45 -18.90
CA THR A 134 -16.19 -5.69 -19.65
C THR A 134 -17.46 -6.51 -19.89
N ALA A 135 -17.39 -7.49 -20.76
CA ALA A 135 -18.47 -8.46 -20.94
C ALA A 135 -18.81 -9.21 -19.62
N ALA A 136 -17.82 -9.49 -18.81
CA ALA A 136 -18.00 -10.09 -17.49
C ALA A 136 -18.74 -9.16 -16.51
N ASP A 137 -18.48 -7.86 -16.53
CA ASP A 137 -19.18 -6.87 -15.71
C ASP A 137 -20.66 -6.77 -16.10
N SER A 138 -20.94 -6.80 -17.40
CA SER A 138 -22.31 -6.83 -17.92
C SER A 138 -23.05 -8.10 -17.49
N ALA A 139 -22.42 -9.27 -17.65
CA ALA A 139 -22.98 -10.55 -17.23
C ALA A 139 -23.21 -10.63 -15.72
N ALA A 140 -22.37 -9.98 -14.91
CA ALA A 140 -22.53 -9.85 -13.47
C ALA A 140 -23.57 -8.81 -13.03
N GLY A 141 -24.23 -8.12 -13.97
CA GLY A 141 -25.25 -7.10 -13.71
C GLY A 141 -24.67 -5.79 -13.16
N LEU A 142 -23.36 -5.57 -13.23
CA LEU A 142 -22.71 -4.37 -12.71
C LEU A 142 -23.03 -3.11 -13.53
N LEU A 143 -23.56 -3.24 -14.75
CA LEU A 143 -23.96 -2.11 -15.59
C LEU A 143 -25.46 -1.77 -15.47
N ALA A 144 -26.20 -2.41 -14.58
CA ALA A 144 -27.64 -2.16 -14.40
C ALA A 144 -27.98 -0.71 -13.96
N ASP A 145 -27.03 -0.03 -13.36
CA ASP A 145 -27.16 1.35 -12.91
C ASP A 145 -26.37 2.35 -13.79
N ALA A 146 -25.94 1.93 -14.98
CA ALA A 146 -25.15 2.76 -15.90
C ALA A 146 -25.84 4.13 -16.14
N GLY A 147 -25.05 5.22 -16.04
CA GLY A 147 -25.52 6.60 -16.24
C GLY A 147 -26.39 7.19 -15.13
N LYS A 148 -26.72 6.45 -14.09
CA LYS A 148 -27.49 6.99 -12.95
C LYS A 148 -26.61 7.90 -12.08
N PRO A 149 -27.19 8.96 -11.47
CA PRO A 149 -26.43 9.86 -10.61
C PRO A 149 -25.98 9.19 -9.31
N LEU A 150 -24.76 9.54 -8.88
CA LEU A 150 -24.14 9.06 -7.63
C LEU A 150 -24.26 10.12 -6.50
N PRO A 151 -24.10 9.72 -5.23
CA PRO A 151 -24.04 8.35 -4.71
C PRO A 151 -25.44 7.74 -4.56
N PHE A 152 -25.55 6.41 -4.50
CA PHE A 152 -26.85 5.74 -4.29
C PHE A 152 -27.27 5.69 -2.82
N VAL A 153 -26.30 5.70 -1.89
CA VAL A 153 -26.56 5.61 -0.44
C VAL A 153 -26.54 7.01 0.19
N ASP A 154 -27.31 7.20 1.25
CA ASP A 154 -27.43 8.49 1.96
C ASP A 154 -26.43 8.59 3.13
N ARG A 155 -26.02 7.44 3.67
CA ARG A 155 -25.16 7.35 4.85
C ARG A 155 -24.20 6.19 4.72
N VAL A 156 -22.95 6.42 5.16
CA VAL A 156 -21.90 5.41 5.25
C VAL A 156 -21.34 5.40 6.65
N GLU A 157 -21.27 4.22 7.27
CA GLU A 157 -20.63 4.03 8.57
C GLU A 157 -19.41 3.13 8.42
N LEU A 158 -18.24 3.62 8.82
CA LEU A 158 -17.00 2.87 8.84
C LEU A 158 -16.67 2.52 10.30
N GLY A 159 -16.82 1.24 10.67
CA GLY A 159 -16.39 0.72 11.96
C GLY A 159 -14.88 0.55 12.00
N ILE A 160 -14.25 0.91 13.11
CA ILE A 160 -12.82 0.72 13.36
C ILE A 160 -12.64 -0.50 14.25
N PHE A 161 -11.87 -1.48 13.79
CA PHE A 161 -11.57 -2.72 14.50
C PHE A 161 -10.06 -2.94 14.53
N ASN A 162 -9.50 -3.07 15.72
CA ASN A 162 -8.07 -3.36 15.90
C ASN A 162 -7.76 -4.84 15.65
N GLU A 163 -8.75 -5.73 15.88
CA GLU A 163 -8.65 -7.16 15.65
C GLU A 163 -9.75 -7.64 14.69
N THR A 164 -9.46 -8.69 13.96
CA THR A 164 -10.38 -9.21 12.91
C THR A 164 -11.56 -9.97 13.48
N GLN A 165 -11.44 -10.59 14.64
CA GLN A 165 -12.52 -11.40 15.23
C GLN A 165 -13.77 -10.58 15.63
N PRO A 166 -13.66 -9.43 16.33
CA PRO A 166 -14.82 -8.56 16.58
C PRO A 166 -15.50 -8.09 15.28
N MET A 167 -14.75 -7.76 14.23
CA MET A 167 -15.28 -7.39 12.92
C MET A 167 -16.10 -8.55 12.33
N TRP A 168 -15.55 -9.77 12.35
CA TRP A 168 -16.20 -10.98 11.86
C TRP A 168 -17.54 -11.25 12.54
N LEU A 169 -17.57 -11.19 13.87
CA LEU A 169 -18.79 -11.38 14.65
C LEU A 169 -19.86 -10.32 14.34
N ASN A 170 -19.47 -9.07 14.13
CA ASN A 170 -20.39 -8.02 13.70
C ASN A 170 -20.95 -8.28 12.30
N PHE A 171 -20.13 -8.75 11.36
CA PHE A 171 -20.59 -9.15 10.04
C PHE A 171 -21.60 -10.30 10.13
N LEU A 172 -21.28 -11.37 10.90
CA LEU A 172 -22.20 -12.50 11.07
C LEU A 172 -23.56 -12.12 11.71
N ARG A 173 -23.58 -11.05 12.51
CA ARG A 173 -24.82 -10.50 13.09
C ARG A 173 -25.60 -9.58 12.15
N GLY A 174 -25.04 -9.29 10.95
CA GLY A 174 -25.65 -8.33 10.02
C GLY A 174 -25.44 -6.86 10.37
N ASN A 175 -24.51 -6.55 11.28
CA ASN A 175 -24.17 -5.17 11.65
C ASN A 175 -23.20 -4.52 10.63
N LEU A 176 -22.60 -5.30 9.75
CA LEU A 176 -21.71 -4.85 8.68
C LEU A 176 -22.19 -5.43 7.35
N ASP A 177 -22.25 -4.60 6.33
CA ASP A 177 -22.66 -5.00 4.98
C ASP A 177 -21.57 -5.79 4.24
N ARG A 178 -20.31 -5.61 4.62
CA ARG A 178 -19.15 -6.32 4.08
C ARG A 178 -18.08 -6.59 5.15
N SER A 179 -17.28 -7.63 4.94
CA SER A 179 -16.17 -7.99 5.82
C SER A 179 -15.09 -8.76 5.07
N SER A 180 -13.84 -8.65 5.50
CA SER A 180 -12.82 -9.65 5.17
C SER A 180 -13.08 -10.94 5.97
N ILE A 181 -12.44 -12.04 5.55
CA ILE A 181 -12.53 -13.32 6.25
C ILE A 181 -11.28 -13.47 7.12
N PRO A 182 -11.40 -13.48 8.47
CA PRO A 182 -10.26 -13.72 9.34
C PRO A 182 -9.59 -15.08 9.06
N LYS A 183 -8.29 -15.14 9.27
CA LYS A 183 -7.50 -16.36 9.03
C LYS A 183 -8.10 -17.58 9.71
N ASP A 184 -8.47 -17.47 10.97
CA ASP A 184 -8.95 -18.58 11.79
C ASP A 184 -10.42 -18.98 11.49
N ASN A 185 -11.16 -18.13 10.78
CA ASN A 185 -12.54 -18.39 10.36
C ASN A 185 -12.64 -18.79 8.87
N TYR A 186 -11.52 -18.89 8.18
CA TYR A 186 -11.52 -19.11 6.73
C TYR A 186 -12.24 -20.42 6.35
N ALA A 187 -11.89 -21.52 6.98
CA ALA A 187 -12.50 -22.81 6.73
C ALA A 187 -13.99 -22.90 7.12
N GLN A 188 -14.50 -21.97 7.94
CA GLN A 188 -15.92 -21.86 8.25
C GLN A 188 -16.71 -21.21 7.09
N ALA A 189 -16.09 -20.30 6.34
CA ALA A 189 -16.74 -19.56 5.27
C ALA A 189 -16.47 -20.15 3.88
N VAL A 190 -15.26 -20.67 3.65
CA VAL A 190 -14.79 -21.15 2.35
C VAL A 190 -14.54 -22.66 2.40
N ASN A 191 -15.04 -23.37 1.38
CA ASN A 191 -14.86 -24.80 1.22
C ASN A 191 -13.49 -25.16 0.60
N PRO A 192 -13.07 -26.45 0.58
CA PRO A 192 -11.79 -26.86 -0.01
C PRO A 192 -11.64 -26.50 -1.50
N GLU A 193 -12.73 -26.47 -2.25
CA GLU A 193 -12.79 -26.08 -3.67
C GLU A 193 -12.75 -24.56 -3.86
N ARG A 194 -12.51 -23.82 -2.76
CA ARG A 194 -12.44 -22.37 -2.69
C ARG A 194 -13.76 -21.65 -3.02
N GLY A 195 -14.90 -22.35 -2.98
CA GLY A 195 -16.25 -21.77 -3.04
C GLY A 195 -16.70 -21.26 -1.67
N LEU A 196 -17.73 -20.41 -1.64
CA LEU A 196 -18.41 -20.07 -0.41
C LEU A 196 -19.17 -21.30 0.12
N ARG A 197 -19.24 -21.47 1.43
CA ARG A 197 -20.05 -22.56 2.00
C ARG A 197 -21.55 -22.25 1.90
N ARG A 198 -22.35 -23.30 1.70
CA ARG A 198 -23.81 -23.20 1.49
C ARG A 198 -24.53 -22.45 2.62
N GLU A 199 -24.06 -22.57 3.86
CA GLU A 199 -24.65 -21.88 5.01
C GLU A 199 -24.54 -20.35 4.86
N PHE A 200 -23.47 -19.86 4.24
CA PHE A 200 -23.29 -18.44 3.96
C PHE A 200 -24.10 -18.00 2.74
N GLU A 201 -24.12 -18.82 1.68
CA GLU A 201 -24.95 -18.56 0.50
C GLU A 201 -26.44 -18.48 0.88
N ALA A 202 -26.93 -19.41 1.74
CA ALA A 202 -28.31 -19.41 2.23
C ALA A 202 -28.67 -18.15 3.05
N ARG A 203 -27.67 -17.47 3.62
CA ARG A 203 -27.84 -16.17 4.30
C ARG A 203 -27.80 -14.98 3.35
N GLY A 204 -27.70 -15.21 2.03
CA GLY A 204 -27.55 -14.16 1.03
C GLY A 204 -26.18 -13.52 1.09
N ILE A 205 -25.13 -14.25 1.43
CA ILE A 205 -23.74 -13.76 1.44
C ILE A 205 -23.07 -14.15 0.13
N ARG A 206 -22.24 -13.27 -0.40
CA ARG A 206 -21.45 -13.45 -1.62
C ARG A 206 -19.97 -13.33 -1.31
N LEU A 207 -19.15 -14.12 -2.00
CA LEU A 207 -17.69 -14.07 -1.94
C LEU A 207 -17.17 -13.32 -3.17
N HIS A 208 -16.35 -12.33 -2.92
CA HIS A 208 -15.66 -11.55 -3.96
C HIS A 208 -14.16 -11.80 -3.86
N ARG A 209 -13.50 -11.94 -5.01
CA ARG A 209 -12.05 -12.14 -5.12
C ARG A 209 -11.42 -11.13 -6.03
N MET A 210 -10.20 -10.74 -5.68
CA MET A 210 -9.37 -9.85 -6.48
C MET A 210 -7.91 -10.14 -6.18
N ALA A 211 -7.09 -10.27 -7.23
CA ALA A 211 -5.64 -10.22 -7.06
C ALA A 211 -5.25 -8.77 -6.69
N ASP A 212 -4.53 -8.63 -5.60
CA ASP A 212 -4.05 -7.32 -5.19
C ASP A 212 -2.81 -6.92 -6.00
N LEU A 213 -2.72 -5.66 -6.37
CA LEU A 213 -1.50 -5.10 -6.91
C LEU A 213 -0.54 -4.77 -5.75
N ASP A 214 -0.02 -5.82 -5.10
CA ASP A 214 0.81 -5.65 -3.91
C ASP A 214 2.00 -6.60 -3.85
N VAL A 215 2.92 -6.28 -2.96
CA VAL A 215 4.00 -7.18 -2.55
C VAL A 215 4.17 -7.15 -1.03
N VAL A 216 4.21 -8.34 -0.43
CA VAL A 216 4.56 -8.53 0.98
C VAL A 216 6.03 -8.89 1.10
N TYR A 217 6.73 -8.25 2.03
CA TYR A 217 8.16 -8.45 2.21
C TYR A 217 8.60 -8.18 3.67
N ILE A 218 9.81 -8.60 4.00
CA ILE A 218 10.51 -8.13 5.18
C ILE A 218 11.57 -7.14 4.69
N CYS A 219 11.42 -5.87 5.07
CA CYS A 219 12.35 -4.81 4.77
C CYS A 219 13.61 -4.98 5.61
N LEU A 220 14.77 -5.01 4.97
CA LEU A 220 16.08 -5.07 5.62
C LEU A 220 16.70 -3.68 5.60
N ASN A 221 17.14 -3.17 6.74
CA ASN A 221 17.77 -1.86 6.81
C ASN A 221 19.22 -1.94 6.34
N MET A 222 19.51 -1.36 5.18
CA MET A 222 20.87 -1.38 4.62
C MET A 222 21.86 -0.50 5.39
N LYS A 223 21.40 0.37 6.30
CA LYS A 223 22.24 1.11 7.26
C LYS A 223 22.62 0.29 8.49
N ASP A 224 21.98 -0.85 8.72
CA ASP A 224 22.33 -1.74 9.82
C ASP A 224 23.74 -2.37 9.59
N PRO A 225 24.66 -2.29 10.56
CA PRO A 225 26.03 -2.75 10.37
C PRO A 225 26.15 -4.26 10.18
N VAL A 226 25.18 -5.05 10.63
CA VAL A 226 25.18 -6.52 10.53
C VAL A 226 24.53 -6.97 9.23
N ILE A 227 23.31 -6.52 8.97
CA ILE A 227 22.49 -6.96 7.82
C ILE A 227 22.89 -6.18 6.56
N GLY A 228 23.07 -4.87 6.65
CA GLY A 228 23.27 -4.01 5.50
C GLY A 228 24.57 -4.30 4.74
N SER A 229 25.67 -4.55 5.44
CA SER A 229 26.96 -4.84 4.85
C SER A 229 27.12 -6.27 4.35
N ASN A 230 26.24 -7.22 4.76
CA ASN A 230 26.44 -8.64 4.53
C ASN A 230 25.40 -9.25 3.59
N ARG A 231 25.68 -9.21 2.29
CA ARG A 231 24.81 -9.78 1.25
C ARG A 231 24.52 -11.27 1.45
N LYS A 232 25.54 -12.04 1.83
CA LYS A 232 25.41 -13.50 2.05
C LYS A 232 24.45 -13.80 3.21
N LEU A 233 24.50 -13.01 4.26
CA LEU A 233 23.54 -13.11 5.36
C LEU A 233 22.11 -12.85 4.86
N ARG A 234 21.87 -11.78 4.09
CA ARG A 234 20.54 -11.48 3.54
C ARG A 234 20.01 -12.60 2.64
N GLN A 235 20.88 -13.19 1.82
CA GLN A 235 20.54 -14.34 0.98
C GLN A 235 20.22 -15.59 1.83
N ALA A 236 20.96 -15.83 2.90
CA ALA A 236 20.70 -16.92 3.83
C ALA A 236 19.34 -16.75 4.54
N LEU A 237 19.02 -15.54 5.00
CA LEU A 237 17.72 -15.21 5.62
C LEU A 237 16.54 -15.48 4.65
N GLN A 238 16.69 -15.15 3.35
CA GLN A 238 15.66 -15.43 2.33
C GLN A 238 15.45 -16.93 2.13
N LEU A 239 16.53 -17.70 1.96
CA LEU A 239 16.47 -19.15 1.72
C LEU A 239 16.00 -19.93 2.96
N GLY A 240 16.27 -19.41 4.14
CA GLY A 240 15.84 -19.99 5.41
C GLY A 240 14.39 -19.71 5.78
N TYR A 241 13.66 -18.87 5.01
CA TYR A 241 12.28 -18.52 5.33
C TYR A 241 11.27 -19.36 4.54
N ASP A 242 10.45 -20.15 5.23
CA ASP A 242 9.40 -20.96 4.63
C ASP A 242 8.18 -20.10 4.25
N VAL A 243 8.27 -19.51 3.07
CA VAL A 243 7.20 -18.67 2.50
C VAL A 243 5.97 -19.50 2.13
N GLU A 244 6.12 -20.78 1.74
CA GLU A 244 4.98 -21.62 1.41
C GLU A 244 4.06 -21.82 2.63
N THR A 245 4.65 -22.01 3.80
CA THR A 245 3.88 -22.04 5.05
C THR A 245 3.19 -20.69 5.32
N VAL A 246 3.82 -19.56 4.99
CA VAL A 246 3.17 -18.26 5.12
C VAL A 246 1.95 -18.17 4.22
N VAL A 247 2.08 -18.51 2.95
CA VAL A 247 0.97 -18.45 1.98
C VAL A 247 -0.15 -19.42 2.37
N SER A 248 0.19 -20.67 2.72
CA SER A 248 -0.81 -21.71 3.01
C SER A 248 -1.51 -21.50 4.35
N ARG A 249 -0.77 -21.16 5.43
CA ARG A 249 -1.33 -21.12 6.79
C ARG A 249 -1.74 -19.72 7.25
N PHE A 250 -0.96 -18.68 6.90
CA PHE A 250 -1.29 -17.32 7.35
C PHE A 250 -2.21 -16.60 6.37
N TYR A 251 -2.09 -16.88 5.07
CA TYR A 251 -3.01 -16.34 4.08
C TYR A 251 -4.09 -17.34 3.63
N ASN A 252 -4.11 -18.59 4.14
CA ASN A 252 -5.06 -19.63 3.73
C ASN A 252 -5.07 -19.83 2.20
N GLY A 253 -3.91 -19.79 1.55
CA GLY A 253 -3.76 -19.86 0.11
C GLY A 253 -4.27 -18.61 -0.64
N ARG A 254 -4.59 -17.51 0.05
CA ARG A 254 -4.97 -16.23 -0.56
C ARG A 254 -3.73 -15.42 -0.94
N GLY A 255 -2.92 -15.97 -1.80
CA GLY A 255 -1.71 -15.35 -2.32
C GLY A 255 -0.90 -16.33 -3.13
N VAL A 256 0.02 -15.79 -3.89
CA VAL A 256 1.05 -16.52 -4.61
C VAL A 256 2.42 -16.12 -4.08
N ARG A 257 3.36 -17.09 -4.06
CA ARG A 257 4.74 -16.77 -3.72
C ARG A 257 5.27 -15.71 -4.67
N ALA A 258 5.88 -14.66 -4.13
CA ALA A 258 6.50 -13.63 -4.93
C ALA A 258 7.97 -13.99 -5.24
N HIS A 259 8.35 -13.93 -6.50
CA HIS A 259 9.75 -14.08 -6.96
C HIS A 259 10.41 -12.75 -7.29
N GLY A 260 9.61 -11.69 -7.46
CA GLY A 260 10.01 -10.31 -7.71
C GLY A 260 9.12 -9.31 -6.97
N ILE A 261 9.41 -8.03 -7.10
CA ILE A 261 8.68 -6.97 -6.42
C ILE A 261 7.46 -6.47 -7.19
N ILE A 262 7.37 -6.76 -8.49
CA ILE A 262 6.25 -6.33 -9.37
C ILE A 262 5.15 -7.40 -9.30
N PRO A 263 3.93 -7.06 -8.87
CA PRO A 263 2.85 -8.03 -8.73
C PRO A 263 2.23 -8.44 -10.07
N PRO A 264 1.53 -9.60 -10.10
CA PRO A 264 0.72 -10.01 -11.24
C PRO A 264 -0.26 -8.91 -11.69
N GLY A 265 -0.44 -8.78 -13.00
CA GLY A 265 -1.32 -7.79 -13.60
C GLY A 265 -0.66 -6.46 -13.95
N LEU A 266 0.58 -6.22 -13.55
CA LEU A 266 1.36 -5.05 -13.97
C LEU A 266 2.37 -5.40 -15.07
N PHE A 267 2.66 -4.43 -15.92
CA PHE A 267 3.76 -4.52 -16.88
C PHE A 267 5.08 -4.85 -16.15
N GLY A 268 5.88 -5.75 -16.73
CA GLY A 268 7.14 -6.20 -16.12
C GLY A 268 7.01 -7.35 -15.12
N HIS A 269 5.78 -7.77 -14.77
CA HIS A 269 5.58 -9.05 -14.10
C HIS A 269 5.76 -10.20 -15.09
N GLU A 270 6.44 -11.25 -14.68
CA GLU A 270 6.65 -12.46 -15.49
C GLU A 270 6.27 -13.68 -14.65
N GLU A 271 5.20 -14.37 -15.05
CA GLU A 271 4.65 -15.52 -14.33
C GLU A 271 5.64 -16.69 -14.24
N ASP A 272 6.44 -16.90 -15.31
CA ASP A 272 7.43 -17.98 -15.39
C ASP A 272 8.77 -17.65 -14.70
N TYR A 273 8.92 -16.43 -14.17
CA TYR A 273 10.16 -16.07 -13.50
C TYR A 273 10.26 -16.70 -12.12
N ALA A 274 11.26 -17.56 -11.94
CA ALA A 274 11.64 -18.14 -10.65
C ALA A 274 12.98 -17.57 -10.17
N SER A 275 12.96 -16.77 -9.11
CA SER A 275 14.20 -16.29 -8.50
C SER A 275 15.02 -17.46 -7.96
N PRO A 276 16.34 -17.54 -8.26
CA PRO A 276 17.22 -18.59 -7.72
C PRO A 276 17.29 -18.63 -6.19
N LEU A 277 16.95 -17.52 -5.53
CA LEU A 277 16.86 -17.41 -4.07
C LEU A 277 15.41 -17.42 -3.57
N GLY A 278 14.45 -17.61 -4.47
CA GLY A 278 13.02 -17.63 -4.17
C GLY A 278 12.51 -19.00 -3.73
N VAL A 279 13.31 -19.83 -3.09
CA VAL A 279 12.97 -21.17 -2.60
C VAL A 279 13.25 -21.28 -1.10
N TYR A 280 12.61 -22.24 -0.43
CA TYR A 280 12.99 -22.60 0.93
C TYR A 280 14.02 -23.71 0.86
N ASP A 281 15.27 -23.42 1.26
CA ASP A 281 16.42 -24.31 1.13
C ASP A 281 17.36 -24.13 2.33
N VAL A 282 17.10 -24.87 3.40
CA VAL A 282 17.85 -24.80 4.66
C VAL A 282 19.33 -25.21 4.47
N PRO A 283 19.67 -26.28 3.74
CA PRO A 283 21.06 -26.64 3.49
C PRO A 283 21.85 -25.51 2.82
N ARG A 284 21.29 -24.91 1.78
CA ARG A 284 21.91 -23.79 1.07
C ARG A 284 21.96 -22.51 1.92
N ALA A 285 20.91 -22.25 2.73
CA ALA A 285 20.89 -21.15 3.69
C ALA A 285 22.04 -21.27 4.70
N ARG A 286 22.29 -22.49 5.24
CA ARG A 286 23.42 -22.75 6.15
C ARG A 286 24.77 -22.54 5.48
N ALA A 287 24.94 -22.96 4.24
CA ALA A 287 26.16 -22.73 3.48
C ALA A 287 26.44 -21.22 3.32
N LEU A 288 25.43 -20.45 2.88
CA LEU A 288 25.53 -19.01 2.76
C LEU A 288 25.79 -18.30 4.09
N LEU A 289 25.21 -18.80 5.18
CA LEU A 289 25.42 -18.27 6.52
C LEU A 289 26.87 -18.50 6.99
N ALA A 290 27.46 -19.65 6.65
CA ALA A 290 28.87 -19.91 6.89
C ALA A 290 29.78 -18.99 6.05
N GLU A 291 29.45 -18.79 4.77
CA GLU A 291 30.14 -17.84 3.88
C GLU A 291 29.98 -16.37 4.36
N ALA A 292 28.87 -16.07 5.04
CA ALA A 292 28.63 -14.78 5.68
C ALA A 292 29.49 -14.54 6.95
N GLY A 293 30.24 -15.55 7.39
CA GLY A 293 31.08 -15.50 8.59
C GLY A 293 30.40 -16.01 9.87
N TYR A 294 29.19 -16.58 9.77
CA TYR A 294 28.40 -17.01 10.92
C TYR A 294 28.00 -18.50 10.83
N PRO A 295 28.93 -19.46 10.76
CA PRO A 295 28.60 -20.86 10.66
C PRO A 295 27.70 -21.29 11.82
N GLU A 296 26.53 -21.89 11.51
CA GLU A 296 25.52 -22.28 12.51
C GLU A 296 25.04 -21.11 13.41
N GLY A 297 25.08 -19.88 12.89
CA GLY A 297 24.73 -18.66 13.65
C GLY A 297 25.76 -18.21 14.67
N ARG A 298 26.91 -18.89 14.81
CA ARG A 298 27.94 -18.55 15.79
C ARG A 298 28.51 -17.17 15.55
N GLY A 299 28.52 -16.34 16.58
CA GLY A 299 29.02 -14.95 16.51
C GLY A 299 28.02 -13.93 15.93
N LEU A 300 26.89 -14.38 15.39
CA LEU A 300 25.86 -13.46 14.94
C LEU A 300 25.10 -12.91 16.17
N PRO A 301 24.99 -11.59 16.35
CA PRO A 301 24.16 -11.03 17.41
C PRO A 301 22.68 -11.38 17.21
N GLU A 302 21.87 -11.25 18.25
CA GLU A 302 20.42 -11.38 18.15
C GLU A 302 19.90 -10.33 17.16
N LEU A 303 19.13 -10.78 16.17
CA LEU A 303 18.49 -9.91 15.20
C LEU A 303 17.12 -9.46 15.71
N VAL A 304 16.67 -8.28 15.30
CA VAL A 304 15.39 -7.70 15.73
C VAL A 304 14.43 -7.60 14.54
N TYR A 305 13.26 -8.21 14.69
CA TYR A 305 12.16 -8.14 13.72
C TYR A 305 11.04 -7.26 14.25
N LEU A 306 10.87 -6.09 13.65
CA LEU A 306 9.80 -5.15 13.98
C LEU A 306 8.51 -5.50 13.24
N THR A 307 7.39 -5.47 13.94
CA THR A 307 6.05 -5.64 13.35
C THR A 307 5.01 -4.75 14.01
N VAL A 308 3.83 -4.64 13.41
CA VAL A 308 2.70 -3.92 14.01
C VAL A 308 2.06 -4.75 15.13
N ALA A 309 1.50 -4.06 16.14
CA ALA A 309 0.89 -4.68 17.31
C ALA A 309 -0.52 -5.24 16.98
N ASN A 310 -0.55 -6.36 16.26
CA ASN A 310 -1.73 -7.20 16.12
C ASN A 310 -1.33 -8.68 16.08
N THR A 311 -2.29 -9.55 16.37
CA THR A 311 -2.07 -10.99 16.53
C THR A 311 -1.48 -11.65 15.28
N GLU A 312 -2.02 -11.36 14.09
CA GLU A 312 -1.56 -12.01 12.86
C GLU A 312 -0.13 -11.58 12.47
N ALA A 313 0.18 -10.30 12.62
CA ALA A 313 1.51 -9.77 12.30
C ALA A 313 2.57 -10.34 13.25
N ARG A 314 2.26 -10.42 14.55
CA ARG A 314 3.13 -11.05 15.55
C ARG A 314 3.37 -12.54 15.23
N GLN A 315 2.34 -13.30 14.92
CA GLN A 315 2.47 -14.72 14.57
C GLN A 315 3.34 -14.94 13.34
N ARG A 316 3.26 -14.08 12.30
CA ARG A 316 4.18 -14.15 11.14
C ARG A 316 5.63 -13.86 11.54
N GLY A 317 5.85 -12.89 12.42
CA GLY A 317 7.19 -12.62 12.96
C GLY A 317 7.75 -13.80 13.77
N GLU A 318 6.92 -14.44 14.59
CA GLU A 318 7.28 -15.63 15.36
C GLU A 318 7.62 -16.82 14.44
N HIS A 319 6.86 -17.00 13.35
CA HIS A 319 7.19 -18.01 12.34
C HIS A 319 8.53 -17.73 11.66
N PHE A 320 8.82 -16.47 11.30
CA PHE A 320 10.13 -16.09 10.79
C PHE A 320 11.23 -16.40 11.82
N ALA A 321 11.06 -16.02 13.07
CA ALA A 321 12.02 -16.28 14.14
C ALA A 321 12.27 -17.79 14.34
N GLN A 322 11.23 -18.62 14.26
CA GLN A 322 11.35 -20.08 14.35
C GLN A 322 12.19 -20.64 13.17
N ASN A 323 11.92 -20.21 11.94
CA ASN A 323 12.71 -20.65 10.78
C ASN A 323 14.19 -20.22 10.90
N MET A 324 14.44 -19.03 11.44
CA MET A 324 15.81 -18.56 11.68
C MET A 324 16.51 -19.36 12.77
N ALA A 325 15.77 -19.82 13.82
CA ALA A 325 16.31 -20.69 14.84
C ALA A 325 16.82 -22.04 14.29
N ASP A 326 16.16 -22.57 13.24
CA ASP A 326 16.63 -23.78 12.53
C ASP A 326 17.99 -23.60 11.85
N LEU A 327 18.40 -22.33 11.60
CA LEU A 327 19.72 -21.96 11.11
C LEU A 327 20.72 -21.62 12.24
N GLY A 328 20.28 -21.64 13.50
CA GLY A 328 21.05 -21.17 14.65
C GLY A 328 21.04 -19.65 14.83
N ILE A 329 20.16 -18.92 14.13
CA ILE A 329 20.03 -17.47 14.21
C ILE A 329 18.94 -17.12 15.24
N ARG A 330 19.28 -16.30 16.22
CA ARG A 330 18.31 -15.77 17.20
C ARG A 330 17.64 -14.53 16.64
N VAL A 331 16.30 -14.52 16.68
CA VAL A 331 15.49 -13.37 16.24
C VAL A 331 14.49 -13.02 17.35
N ARG A 332 14.50 -11.78 17.78
CA ARG A 332 13.53 -11.22 18.72
C ARG A 332 12.48 -10.42 17.96
N VAL A 333 11.21 -10.75 18.19
CA VAL A 333 10.07 -10.05 17.58
C VAL A 333 9.64 -8.90 18.46
N GLU A 334 9.61 -7.69 17.93
CA GLU A 334 9.11 -6.47 18.56
C GLU A 334 7.81 -6.02 17.89
N SER A 335 6.79 -5.77 18.70
CA SER A 335 5.51 -5.22 18.22
C SER A 335 5.39 -3.75 18.62
N ALA A 336 5.02 -2.90 17.66
CA ALA A 336 4.81 -1.48 17.86
C ALA A 336 3.40 -1.06 17.43
N THR A 337 2.85 -0.02 18.03
CA THR A 337 1.63 0.61 17.53
C THR A 337 1.86 1.15 16.12
N TRP A 338 0.78 1.31 15.33
CA TRP A 338 0.94 1.77 13.94
C TRP A 338 1.69 3.13 13.82
N PRO A 339 1.39 4.18 14.63
CA PRO A 339 2.16 5.42 14.59
C PRO A 339 3.64 5.23 14.94
N GLU A 340 3.94 4.43 15.97
CA GLU A 340 5.32 4.13 16.38
C GLU A 340 6.06 3.33 15.28
N TYR A 341 5.41 2.33 14.69
CA TYR A 341 5.96 1.56 13.58
C TYR A 341 6.36 2.48 12.42
N LEU A 342 5.45 3.36 11.99
CA LEU A 342 5.72 4.32 10.91
C LEU A 342 6.87 5.26 11.24
N GLU A 343 6.94 5.76 12.47
CA GLU A 343 8.03 6.65 12.90
C GLU A 343 9.38 5.93 12.90
N ARG A 344 9.43 4.68 13.37
CA ARG A 344 10.66 3.87 13.35
C ARG A 344 11.12 3.56 11.92
N ILE A 345 10.20 3.25 11.01
CA ILE A 345 10.51 3.03 9.60
C ILE A 345 11.06 4.32 8.96
N ARG A 346 10.37 5.43 9.13
CA ARG A 346 10.73 6.73 8.55
C ARG A 346 12.06 7.27 9.07
N THR A 347 12.43 6.94 10.29
CA THR A 347 13.69 7.36 10.92
C THR A 347 14.80 6.30 10.84
N SER A 348 14.58 5.21 10.07
CA SER A 348 15.50 4.08 9.96
C SER A 348 15.87 3.42 11.30
N LYS A 349 15.00 3.50 12.32
CA LYS A 349 15.19 2.91 13.66
C LYS A 349 14.65 1.49 13.74
N PHE A 350 15.05 0.66 12.84
CA PHE A 350 14.74 -0.77 12.81
C PHE A 350 15.90 -1.53 12.16
N GLN A 351 15.95 -2.85 12.36
CA GLN A 351 16.92 -3.74 11.69
C GLN A 351 16.23 -4.52 10.57
N MET A 352 15.15 -5.22 10.89
CA MET A 352 14.24 -5.87 9.95
C MET A 352 12.82 -5.46 10.28
N ALA A 353 11.96 -5.28 9.28
CA ALA A 353 10.55 -4.93 9.51
C ALA A 353 9.62 -5.65 8.54
N GLY A 354 8.57 -6.28 9.06
CA GLY A 354 7.51 -6.86 8.23
C GLY A 354 6.67 -5.78 7.58
N ALA A 355 6.61 -5.74 6.25
CA ALA A 355 6.00 -4.68 5.47
C ALA A 355 5.22 -5.23 4.28
N SER A 356 4.42 -4.38 3.67
CA SER A 356 3.82 -4.59 2.35
C SER A 356 3.66 -3.26 1.63
N TRP A 357 3.66 -3.31 0.31
CA TRP A 357 3.33 -2.17 -0.53
C TRP A 357 2.19 -2.55 -1.47
N MET A 358 1.15 -1.75 -1.48
CA MET A 358 0.06 -1.81 -2.45
C MET A 358 0.27 -0.70 -3.47
N ALA A 359 0.04 -0.99 -4.75
CA ALA A 359 0.20 0.01 -5.79
C ALA A 359 -0.68 1.23 -5.56
N ASP A 360 -0.08 2.42 -5.54
CA ASP A 360 -0.78 3.70 -5.55
C ASP A 360 -1.33 4.02 -6.95
N TYR A 361 -0.68 3.50 -7.97
CA TYR A 361 -1.08 3.58 -9.38
C TYR A 361 -0.57 2.34 -10.15
N PRO A 362 -1.23 1.96 -11.25
CA PRO A 362 -0.94 0.72 -11.96
C PRO A 362 0.26 0.83 -12.91
N ASP A 363 1.45 1.12 -12.37
CA ASP A 363 2.71 1.17 -13.09
C ASP A 363 3.82 0.49 -12.26
N PRO A 364 4.72 -0.32 -12.87
CA PRO A 364 5.83 -0.98 -12.17
C PRO A 364 6.77 0.02 -11.48
N GLU A 365 6.85 1.25 -11.95
CA GLU A 365 7.67 2.30 -11.34
C GLU A 365 7.27 2.53 -9.87
N ASN A 366 5.98 2.37 -9.52
CA ASN A 366 5.48 2.49 -8.15
C ASN A 366 6.13 1.51 -7.17
N PHE A 367 6.59 0.36 -7.65
CA PHE A 367 7.35 -0.62 -6.86
C PHE A 367 8.86 -0.39 -6.95
N LEU A 368 9.36 -0.07 -8.14
CA LEU A 368 10.79 0.09 -8.38
C LEU A 368 11.37 1.29 -7.61
N GLN A 369 10.61 2.36 -7.43
CA GLN A 369 11.01 3.55 -6.67
C GLN A 369 11.31 3.26 -5.19
N LEU A 370 10.75 2.18 -4.64
CA LEU A 370 10.94 1.78 -3.23
C LEU A 370 12.37 1.30 -2.92
N LEU A 371 13.17 1.11 -3.95
CA LEU A 371 14.57 0.73 -3.84
C LEU A 371 15.51 1.71 -4.57
N TYR A 372 15.01 2.85 -5.02
CA TYR A 372 15.79 3.94 -5.60
C TYR A 372 16.52 4.71 -4.50
N GLY A 373 17.84 4.76 -4.56
CA GLY A 373 18.70 5.33 -3.52
C GLY A 373 18.32 6.73 -3.07
N PRO A 374 18.10 7.70 -3.99
CA PRO A 374 17.66 9.05 -3.64
C PRO A 374 16.33 9.14 -2.89
N ASN A 375 15.47 8.10 -2.96
CA ASN A 375 14.25 8.01 -2.19
C ASN A 375 14.44 7.46 -0.75
N ALA A 376 15.66 7.40 -0.25
CA ALA A 376 15.94 6.98 1.14
C ALA A 376 15.15 7.81 2.16
N PRO A 377 14.90 7.28 3.38
CA PRO A 377 14.11 7.98 4.39
C PRO A 377 14.55 9.44 4.62
N PRO A 378 13.57 10.38 4.71
CA PRO A 378 12.13 10.17 4.90
C PRO A 378 11.32 9.83 3.64
N GLY A 379 11.95 9.51 2.52
CA GLY A 379 11.30 9.04 1.29
C GLY A 379 10.82 7.58 1.38
N ALA A 380 10.34 7.03 0.25
CA ALA A 380 9.68 5.73 0.20
C ALA A 380 10.62 4.51 0.25
N ASN A 381 11.92 4.70 0.01
CA ASN A 381 12.93 3.63 0.10
C ASN A 381 13.31 3.37 1.57
N ASN A 382 12.43 2.70 2.29
CA ASN A 382 12.62 2.40 3.71
C ASN A 382 13.84 1.51 4.00
N ALA A 383 14.29 0.72 3.03
CA ALA A 383 15.47 -0.11 3.17
C ALA A 383 16.77 0.71 3.21
N SER A 384 16.75 1.97 2.80
CA SER A 384 17.96 2.77 2.53
C SER A 384 18.92 2.05 1.56
N TYR A 385 18.36 1.29 0.61
CA TYR A 385 19.13 0.59 -0.41
C TYR A 385 19.66 1.60 -1.43
N ASP A 386 20.92 1.49 -1.77
CA ASP A 386 21.59 2.39 -2.71
C ASP A 386 22.58 1.60 -3.58
N ASN A 387 22.14 1.29 -4.81
CA ASN A 387 22.96 0.63 -5.81
C ASN A 387 23.05 1.53 -7.05
N PRO A 388 24.27 1.98 -7.43
CA PRO A 388 24.43 2.93 -8.54
C PRO A 388 23.93 2.43 -9.90
N GLU A 389 24.01 1.11 -10.17
CA GLU A 389 23.47 0.54 -11.40
C GLU A 389 21.93 0.56 -11.37
N TYR A 390 21.34 0.13 -10.26
CA TYR A 390 19.90 0.16 -10.07
C TYR A 390 19.34 1.58 -10.22
N ASN A 391 19.99 2.56 -9.61
CA ASN A 391 19.55 3.97 -9.66
C ASN A 391 19.53 4.47 -11.11
N ARG A 392 20.59 4.23 -11.88
CA ARG A 392 20.66 4.63 -13.31
C ARG A 392 19.58 3.96 -14.16
N LEU A 393 19.28 2.69 -13.90
CA LEU A 393 18.22 1.95 -14.58
C LEU A 393 16.85 2.49 -14.22
N TYR A 394 16.62 2.79 -12.94
CA TYR A 394 15.38 3.41 -12.49
C TYR A 394 15.10 4.75 -13.16
N GLU A 395 16.08 5.64 -13.23
CA GLU A 395 15.97 6.96 -13.87
C GLU A 395 15.56 6.85 -15.35
N GLN A 396 16.00 5.80 -16.05
CA GLN A 396 15.59 5.52 -17.41
C GLN A 396 14.16 4.96 -17.47
N VAL A 397 13.86 3.93 -16.69
CA VAL A 397 12.54 3.28 -16.65
C VAL A 397 11.44 4.27 -16.27
N ALA A 398 11.73 5.20 -15.37
CA ALA A 398 10.78 6.17 -14.85
C ALA A 398 10.23 7.17 -15.89
N VAL A 399 10.88 7.33 -17.02
CA VAL A 399 10.47 8.26 -18.09
C VAL A 399 10.02 7.54 -19.37
N MET A 400 10.00 6.20 -19.37
CA MET A 400 9.66 5.39 -20.53
C MET A 400 8.19 4.95 -20.50
N GLU A 401 7.56 4.88 -21.65
CA GLU A 401 6.32 4.15 -21.86
C GLU A 401 6.60 2.63 -21.95
N ASP A 402 5.55 1.82 -21.75
CA ASP A 402 5.64 0.37 -21.85
C ASP A 402 6.13 -0.07 -23.23
N GLY A 403 7.10 -0.98 -23.23
CA GLY A 403 7.69 -1.52 -24.45
C GLY A 403 8.87 -2.45 -24.16
N PRO A 404 9.42 -3.09 -25.22
CA PRO A 404 10.47 -4.11 -25.06
C PRO A 404 11.72 -3.60 -24.34
N GLU A 405 12.11 -2.35 -24.59
CA GLU A 405 13.29 -1.77 -23.95
C GLU A 405 13.05 -1.50 -22.47
N ARG A 406 11.89 -0.92 -22.08
CA ARG A 406 11.53 -0.75 -20.67
C ARG A 406 11.51 -2.09 -19.95
N LEU A 407 10.95 -3.13 -20.56
CA LEU A 407 10.93 -4.47 -20.00
C LEU A 407 12.34 -5.03 -19.79
N ARG A 408 13.24 -4.83 -20.73
CA ARG A 408 14.64 -5.27 -20.62
C ARG A 408 15.36 -4.63 -19.42
N LEU A 409 15.14 -3.34 -19.21
CA LEU A 409 15.71 -2.62 -18.06
C LEU A 409 15.09 -3.09 -16.74
N ILE A 410 13.79 -3.30 -16.69
CA ILE A 410 13.06 -3.82 -15.52
C ILE A 410 13.59 -5.21 -15.14
N ARG A 411 13.83 -6.09 -16.11
CA ARG A 411 14.43 -7.40 -15.88
C ARG A 411 15.79 -7.29 -15.23
N ARG A 412 16.65 -6.38 -15.72
CA ARG A 412 17.98 -6.16 -15.12
C ARG A 412 17.87 -5.63 -13.68
N MET A 413 16.94 -4.71 -13.41
CA MET A 413 16.67 -4.22 -12.05
C MET A 413 16.20 -5.35 -11.13
N ARG A 414 15.30 -6.21 -11.60
CA ARG A 414 14.85 -7.40 -10.88
C ARG A 414 16.01 -8.33 -10.51
N ASP A 415 16.94 -8.57 -11.44
CA ASP A 415 18.09 -9.45 -11.22
C ASP A 415 19.04 -8.87 -10.16
N ILE A 416 19.28 -7.56 -10.18
CA ILE A 416 20.05 -6.85 -9.15
C ILE A 416 19.38 -7.02 -7.76
N ILE A 417 18.08 -6.80 -7.65
CA ILE A 417 17.32 -6.98 -6.40
C ILE A 417 17.39 -8.43 -5.94
N SER A 418 17.28 -9.38 -6.89
CA SER A 418 17.34 -10.80 -6.60
C SER A 418 18.70 -11.20 -6.03
N GLU A 419 19.79 -10.57 -6.45
CA GLU A 419 21.13 -10.82 -5.95
C GLU A 419 21.39 -10.10 -4.62
N ASP A 420 21.10 -8.80 -4.53
CA ASP A 420 21.45 -7.96 -3.38
C ASP A 420 20.57 -8.20 -2.16
N ARG A 421 19.32 -8.63 -2.36
CA ARG A 421 18.33 -8.94 -1.32
C ARG A 421 18.15 -7.84 -0.28
N PRO A 422 17.76 -6.61 -0.68
CA PRO A 422 17.39 -5.58 0.29
C PRO A 422 16.08 -5.90 1.00
N TRP A 423 15.28 -6.81 0.45
CA TRP A 423 14.06 -7.37 1.00
C TRP A 423 14.07 -8.89 0.99
N ILE A 424 13.50 -9.50 2.02
CA ILE A 424 13.03 -10.88 1.96
C ILE A 424 11.63 -10.82 1.33
N ILE A 425 11.53 -11.24 0.07
CA ILE A 425 10.30 -11.18 -0.70
C ILE A 425 9.42 -12.37 -0.32
N VAL A 426 8.13 -12.12 -0.06
CA VAL A 426 7.22 -13.12 0.49
C VAL A 426 6.13 -13.48 -0.51
N ALA A 427 5.14 -12.62 -0.74
CA ALA A 427 3.95 -12.99 -1.51
C ALA A 427 3.30 -11.78 -2.21
N HIS A 428 2.51 -12.08 -3.24
CA HIS A 428 1.46 -11.22 -3.77
C HIS A 428 0.13 -11.75 -3.28
N ARG A 429 -0.72 -10.89 -2.69
CA ARG A 429 -1.95 -11.32 -2.04
C ARG A 429 -3.14 -11.39 -2.99
N ILE A 430 -4.12 -12.16 -2.57
CA ILE A 430 -5.45 -12.21 -3.16
C ILE A 430 -6.43 -11.78 -2.07
N THR A 431 -7.08 -10.64 -2.27
CA THR A 431 -8.15 -10.20 -1.36
C THR A 431 -9.40 -11.02 -1.60
N GLU A 432 -9.92 -11.58 -0.52
CA GLU A 432 -11.25 -12.18 -0.46
C GLU A 432 -12.09 -11.43 0.55
N LEU A 433 -13.24 -10.94 0.11
CA LEU A 433 -14.20 -10.27 0.96
C LEU A 433 -15.59 -10.84 0.78
N LEU A 434 -16.36 -10.79 1.84
CA LEU A 434 -17.78 -11.15 1.85
C LEU A 434 -18.64 -9.89 1.85
N SER A 435 -19.77 -9.94 1.16
CA SER A 435 -20.85 -8.98 1.31
C SER A 435 -22.21 -9.66 1.35
N TYR A 436 -23.17 -9.01 1.97
CA TYR A 436 -24.55 -9.43 1.81
C TYR A 436 -25.08 -9.12 0.41
N ASP A 437 -26.05 -9.90 -0.07
CA ASP A 437 -26.64 -9.83 -1.41
C ASP A 437 -27.41 -8.53 -1.69
N HIS A 438 -27.86 -7.83 -0.62
CA HIS A 438 -28.47 -6.53 -0.74
C HIS A 438 -27.48 -5.41 -1.13
N VAL A 439 -26.17 -5.66 -1.04
CA VAL A 439 -25.11 -4.75 -1.53
C VAL A 439 -24.90 -4.99 -3.01
N ARG A 440 -25.35 -4.06 -3.84
CA ARG A 440 -25.17 -4.08 -5.29
C ARG A 440 -23.98 -3.23 -5.71
N ASN A 441 -23.52 -3.45 -6.94
CA ASN A 441 -22.44 -2.70 -7.57
C ASN A 441 -21.10 -2.82 -6.84
N LEU A 442 -20.93 -3.84 -6.00
CA LEU A 442 -19.67 -4.12 -5.34
C LEU A 442 -18.76 -4.86 -6.33
N LYS A 443 -17.74 -4.15 -6.82
CA LYS A 443 -16.63 -4.72 -7.59
C LYS A 443 -15.34 -4.38 -6.84
N PRO A 444 -14.62 -5.37 -6.29
CA PRO A 444 -13.34 -5.12 -5.67
C PRO A 444 -12.35 -4.52 -6.68
N SER A 445 -11.55 -3.58 -6.24
CA SER A 445 -10.49 -2.98 -7.05
C SER A 445 -9.38 -2.48 -6.14
N SER A 446 -8.13 -2.77 -6.49
CA SER A 446 -6.94 -2.22 -5.83
C SER A 446 -6.56 -0.83 -6.34
N ALA A 447 -7.21 -0.37 -7.42
CA ALA A 447 -6.89 0.91 -8.07
C ALA A 447 -7.93 2.01 -7.80
N ILE A 448 -8.98 1.74 -7.02
CA ILE A 448 -10.06 2.71 -6.74
C ILE A 448 -10.11 3.03 -5.26
N ASP A 449 -9.81 4.27 -4.91
CA ASP A 449 -10.08 4.81 -3.59
C ASP A 449 -11.58 5.03 -3.37
N ALA A 450 -12.04 4.73 -2.16
CA ALA A 450 -13.42 4.97 -1.71
C ALA A 450 -14.52 4.46 -2.69
N PRO A 451 -14.58 3.16 -3.04
CA PRO A 451 -15.54 2.61 -4.00
C PRO A 451 -16.99 2.68 -3.51
N VAL A 452 -17.20 3.01 -2.25
CA VAL A 452 -18.52 3.03 -1.59
C VAL A 452 -19.53 3.97 -2.28
N LYS A 453 -19.09 4.99 -3.01
CA LYS A 453 -19.97 5.87 -3.78
C LYS A 453 -20.76 5.14 -4.87
N TYR A 454 -20.25 4.00 -5.34
CA TYR A 454 -20.90 3.17 -6.36
C TYR A 454 -21.86 2.14 -5.79
N TYR A 455 -21.78 1.86 -4.47
CA TYR A 455 -22.62 0.81 -3.86
C TYR A 455 -24.06 1.27 -3.75
N ARG A 456 -24.95 0.36 -4.11
CA ARG A 456 -26.41 0.52 -3.95
C ARG A 456 -26.90 -0.54 -2.98
N LEU A 457 -27.77 -0.13 -2.05
CA LEU A 457 -28.43 -1.07 -1.15
C LEU A 457 -29.84 -1.36 -1.66
N GLU A 458 -30.17 -2.64 -1.83
CA GLU A 458 -31.53 -3.08 -2.09
C GLU A 458 -32.21 -3.36 -0.76
N ARG A 459 -33.34 -2.69 -0.51
CA ARG A 459 -34.17 -3.05 0.63
C ARG A 459 -34.75 -4.45 0.36
N LYS A 460 -34.54 -5.41 1.28
CA LYS A 460 -35.35 -6.61 1.27
C LYS A 460 -36.78 -6.15 1.62
N GLU A 461 -37.72 -6.36 0.71
CA GLU A 461 -39.14 -6.32 1.09
C GLU A 461 -39.30 -7.38 2.18
N LYS A 462 -39.84 -6.93 3.35
CA LYS A 462 -40.06 -7.78 4.51
C LYS A 462 -41.23 -8.70 4.26
#